data_f5d9039b1aa9cbc3e871a128e565b063
#
_entry.id   f5d9039b1aa9cbc3e871a128e565b063
#
_cell.length_a   1.000
_cell.length_b   1.000
_cell.length_c   1.000
_cell.angle_alpha   90.00
_cell.angle_beta   90.00
_cell.angle_gamma   90.00
#
_symmetry.space_group_name_H-M   'P 1'
#
loop_
_entity.id
_entity.type
_entity.pdbx_description
1 polymer ?
#
loop_
_entity_poly.entity_id
_entity_poly.type
_entity_poly.pdbx_seq_one_letter_code
_entity_poly.pdbx_strand_id
1 'polypeptide(L)'
;MDLLLILTYTAICVGIFKIFKIPLNKWTVPTAVLGGVFIIGALITLMNYNHPYAQTARDYYVSTPVVPLVKGRVTEVPVKPNQEVKQGDVLFKIDPVRFEQKVNSVAARLTASKESLNSINARLRSAVLDRDRAKELMRRGIGKQRDLDVTQANVDDITAQIDQQKATIEDLQAQLSEAQYNLDQTVVYAPSDGYVLQMALRPGMVATPYLYRPVMTFVHKDENFYVGWFWQNSMQRLAVGDEAEVVIDGIPGKIFQGQVTAVIPAIAAGNVQANAGLLDQASAVQPGRLPVLISITDPEWAKYQV
;
A
#
# COMPACT_ATOMS: atom_id res chain seq x y z
N MET A 1 -12.20 -22.84 -33.55
CA MET A 1 -13.51 -23.42 -33.18
C MET A 1 -14.46 -23.38 -34.37
N ASP A 2 -14.58 -22.27 -35.05
CA ASP A 2 -15.57 -22.04 -36.12
C ASP A 2 -15.40 -23.02 -37.31
N LEU A 3 -14.14 -23.26 -37.72
CA LEU A 3 -13.83 -24.20 -38.80
C LEU A 3 -14.30 -25.65 -38.48
N LEU A 4 -14.16 -26.06 -37.23
CA LEU A 4 -14.59 -27.40 -36.77
C LEU A 4 -16.11 -27.54 -36.78
N LEU A 5 -16.84 -26.49 -36.37
CA LEU A 5 -18.30 -26.45 -36.44
C LEU A 5 -18.81 -26.49 -37.88
N ILE A 6 -18.17 -25.77 -38.79
CA ILE A 6 -18.51 -25.79 -40.23
C ILE A 6 -18.27 -27.18 -40.83
N LEU A 7 -17.11 -27.81 -40.51
CA LEU A 7 -16.78 -29.15 -41.00
C LEU A 7 -17.74 -30.22 -40.47
N THR A 8 -18.06 -30.16 -39.16
CA THR A 8 -19.01 -31.15 -38.55
C THR A 8 -20.39 -30.98 -39.13
N TYR A 9 -20.89 -29.73 -39.27
CA TYR A 9 -22.18 -29.47 -39.92
C TYR A 9 -22.22 -30.01 -41.35
N THR A 10 -21.18 -29.71 -42.13
CA THR A 10 -21.07 -30.19 -43.50
C THR A 10 -21.05 -31.69 -43.59
N ALA A 11 -20.30 -32.35 -42.70
CA ALA A 11 -20.27 -33.83 -42.64
C ALA A 11 -21.63 -34.45 -42.31
N ILE A 12 -22.38 -33.82 -41.38
CA ILE A 12 -23.73 -34.25 -40.98
C ILE A 12 -24.67 -34.05 -42.18
N CYS A 13 -24.64 -32.91 -42.86
CA CYS A 13 -25.46 -32.65 -44.04
C CYS A 13 -25.20 -33.70 -45.15
N VAL A 14 -23.92 -33.96 -45.45
CA VAL A 14 -23.54 -34.97 -46.46
C VAL A 14 -24.08 -36.36 -46.05
N GLY A 15 -23.98 -36.73 -44.79
CA GLY A 15 -24.52 -37.96 -44.22
C GLY A 15 -26.05 -38.07 -44.43
N ILE A 16 -26.80 -37.01 -44.06
CA ILE A 16 -28.27 -36.95 -44.23
C ILE A 16 -28.63 -37.07 -45.70
N PHE A 17 -28.01 -36.31 -46.59
CA PHE A 17 -28.27 -36.38 -48.02
C PHE A 17 -28.07 -37.78 -48.60
N LYS A 18 -26.99 -38.47 -48.12
CA LYS A 18 -26.68 -39.82 -48.59
C LYS A 18 -27.63 -40.90 -48.03
N ILE A 19 -27.99 -40.81 -46.77
CA ILE A 19 -28.90 -41.77 -46.09
C ILE A 19 -30.31 -41.66 -46.64
N PHE A 20 -30.83 -40.45 -46.76
CA PHE A 20 -32.22 -40.19 -47.21
C PHE A 20 -32.30 -40.07 -48.73
N LYS A 21 -31.20 -40.27 -49.49
CA LYS A 21 -31.14 -40.18 -50.95
C LYS A 21 -31.77 -38.88 -51.50
N ILE A 22 -31.53 -37.73 -50.80
CA ILE A 22 -32.08 -36.44 -51.18
C ILE A 22 -31.37 -35.97 -52.45
N PRO A 23 -32.11 -35.60 -53.52
CA PRO A 23 -31.49 -35.14 -54.76
C PRO A 23 -30.78 -33.79 -54.55
N LEU A 24 -29.55 -33.71 -55.02
CA LEU A 24 -28.77 -32.44 -55.06
C LEU A 24 -29.40 -31.51 -56.12
N ASN A 25 -30.30 -30.64 -55.69
CA ASN A 25 -31.00 -29.71 -56.55
C ASN A 25 -30.65 -28.26 -56.14
N LYS A 26 -30.92 -27.31 -57.06
CA LYS A 26 -30.72 -25.87 -56.82
C LYS A 26 -31.54 -25.31 -55.63
N TRP A 27 -32.43 -26.09 -55.06
CA TRP A 27 -33.17 -25.74 -53.84
C TRP A 27 -32.65 -26.42 -52.59
N THR A 28 -32.27 -27.68 -52.65
CA THR A 28 -31.86 -28.47 -51.49
C THR A 28 -30.48 -28.06 -50.95
N VAL A 29 -29.52 -27.79 -51.84
CA VAL A 29 -28.16 -27.36 -51.41
C VAL A 29 -28.18 -25.96 -50.77
N PRO A 30 -28.82 -24.93 -51.38
CA PRO A 30 -28.90 -23.62 -50.72
C PRO A 30 -29.66 -23.65 -49.39
N THR A 31 -30.71 -24.48 -49.26
CA THR A 31 -31.46 -24.63 -48.02
C THR A 31 -30.56 -25.24 -46.91
N ALA A 32 -29.75 -26.26 -47.23
CA ALA A 32 -28.78 -26.82 -46.27
C ALA A 32 -27.73 -25.81 -45.86
N VAL A 33 -27.22 -25.01 -46.82
CA VAL A 33 -26.25 -23.93 -46.51
C VAL A 33 -26.89 -22.85 -45.61
N LEU A 34 -28.08 -22.40 -45.93
CA LEU A 34 -28.82 -21.43 -45.14
C LEU A 34 -29.12 -21.96 -43.72
N GLY A 35 -29.52 -23.22 -43.61
CA GLY A 35 -29.69 -23.89 -42.32
C GLY A 35 -28.40 -23.90 -41.49
N GLY A 36 -27.25 -24.16 -42.13
CA GLY A 36 -25.95 -24.10 -41.53
C GLY A 36 -25.58 -22.71 -40.99
N VAL A 37 -25.79 -21.70 -41.83
CA VAL A 37 -25.54 -20.29 -41.43
C VAL A 37 -26.39 -19.92 -40.23
N PHE A 38 -27.66 -20.32 -40.22
CA PHE A 38 -28.59 -20.02 -39.12
C PHE A 38 -28.20 -20.77 -37.85
N ILE A 39 -27.98 -22.08 -37.93
CA ILE A 39 -27.66 -22.93 -36.75
C ILE A 39 -26.28 -22.56 -36.16
N ILE A 40 -25.26 -22.46 -37.01
CA ILE A 40 -23.90 -22.11 -36.57
C ILE A 40 -23.88 -20.69 -36.03
N GLY A 41 -24.54 -19.74 -36.72
CA GLY A 41 -24.65 -18.35 -36.28
C GLY A 41 -25.37 -18.21 -34.94
N ALA A 42 -26.48 -18.92 -34.75
CA ALA A 42 -27.20 -18.95 -33.49
C ALA A 42 -26.36 -19.58 -32.37
N LEU A 43 -25.63 -20.65 -32.64
CA LEU A 43 -24.77 -21.35 -31.65
C LEU A 43 -23.57 -20.50 -31.24
N ILE A 44 -22.91 -19.85 -32.20
CA ILE A 44 -21.81 -18.91 -31.91
C ILE A 44 -22.31 -17.71 -31.11
N THR A 45 -23.47 -17.17 -31.47
CA THR A 45 -24.07 -16.05 -30.75
C THR A 45 -24.42 -16.45 -29.33
N LEU A 46 -25.03 -17.64 -29.14
CA LEU A 46 -25.37 -18.18 -27.82
C LEU A 46 -24.12 -18.45 -26.96
N MET A 47 -23.08 -19.02 -27.55
CA MET A 47 -21.80 -19.23 -26.86
C MET A 47 -21.19 -17.89 -26.43
N ASN A 48 -21.05 -16.92 -27.33
CA ASN A 48 -20.49 -15.62 -26.98
C ASN A 48 -21.36 -14.85 -25.99
N TYR A 49 -22.68 -15.09 -26.03
CA TYR A 49 -23.59 -14.46 -25.09
C TYR A 49 -23.45 -15.02 -23.68
N ASN A 50 -23.34 -16.35 -23.52
CA ASN A 50 -23.33 -17.01 -22.21
C ASN A 50 -21.95 -17.14 -21.57
N HIS A 51 -20.86 -17.01 -22.34
CA HIS A 51 -19.50 -17.17 -21.86
C HIS A 51 -18.67 -15.92 -22.16
N PRO A 52 -18.75 -14.88 -21.30
CA PRO A 52 -17.87 -13.74 -21.40
C PRO A 52 -16.40 -14.21 -21.32
N TYR A 53 -15.57 -13.77 -22.24
CA TYR A 53 -14.15 -14.14 -22.20
C TYR A 53 -13.23 -12.94 -22.42
N ALA A 54 -12.07 -12.98 -21.80
CA ALA A 54 -10.98 -12.07 -22.02
C ALA A 54 -9.86 -12.77 -22.78
N GLN A 55 -9.40 -12.21 -23.88
CA GLN A 55 -8.27 -12.76 -24.65
C GLN A 55 -6.93 -12.50 -24.00
N THR A 56 -6.87 -11.44 -23.19
CA THR A 56 -5.67 -11.04 -22.49
C THR A 56 -6.00 -10.80 -21.02
N ALA A 57 -5.28 -11.44 -20.16
CA ALA A 57 -5.21 -11.15 -18.74
C ALA A 57 -3.77 -10.86 -18.37
N ARG A 58 -3.57 -9.99 -17.40
CA ARG A 58 -2.24 -9.67 -16.87
C ARG A 58 -2.28 -9.80 -15.36
N ASP A 59 -1.16 -10.25 -14.83
CA ASP A 59 -0.93 -10.22 -13.39
C ASP A 59 -0.63 -8.78 -12.97
N TYR A 60 -1.36 -8.31 -11.97
CA TYR A 60 -1.15 -7.01 -11.34
C TYR A 60 -0.85 -7.22 -9.86
N TYR A 61 0.27 -6.71 -9.45
CA TYR A 61 0.69 -6.70 -8.05
C TYR A 61 0.69 -5.27 -7.53
N VAL A 62 0.32 -5.12 -6.27
CA VAL A 62 0.42 -3.84 -5.59
C VAL A 62 1.87 -3.60 -5.21
N SER A 63 2.43 -2.54 -5.74
CA SER A 63 3.79 -2.13 -5.41
C SER A 63 3.80 -0.83 -4.61
N THR A 64 4.56 -0.82 -3.53
CA THR A 64 4.76 0.36 -2.70
C THR A 64 6.16 0.92 -2.91
N PRO A 65 6.28 2.20 -3.27
CA PRO A 65 7.58 2.85 -3.33
C PRO A 65 8.14 3.01 -1.91
N VAL A 66 9.29 2.42 -1.63
CA VAL A 66 9.99 2.59 -0.36
C VAL A 66 10.79 3.90 -0.40
N VAL A 67 10.45 4.81 0.49
CA VAL A 67 11.09 6.12 0.62
C VAL A 67 11.59 6.27 2.07
N PRO A 68 12.85 6.63 2.32
CA PRO A 68 13.32 6.88 3.67
C PRO A 68 12.65 8.12 4.24
N LEU A 69 12.36 8.12 5.53
CA LEU A 69 11.80 9.30 6.23
C LEU A 69 12.88 10.29 6.64
N VAL A 70 14.13 9.83 6.77
CA VAL A 70 15.28 10.67 7.13
C VAL A 70 16.35 10.64 6.05
N LYS A 71 17.06 11.78 5.90
CA LYS A 71 18.17 11.90 4.97
C LYS A 71 19.48 11.46 5.60
N GLY A 72 20.19 10.54 4.94
CA GLY A 72 21.51 10.14 5.40
C GLY A 72 22.23 9.19 4.44
N ARG A 73 23.49 8.88 4.77
CA ARG A 73 24.29 7.92 4.00
C ARG A 73 23.83 6.50 4.34
N VAL A 74 23.66 5.67 3.34
CA VAL A 74 23.34 4.25 3.50
C VAL A 74 24.60 3.50 3.92
N THR A 75 24.51 2.77 5.01
CA THR A 75 25.59 1.93 5.54
C THR A 75 25.49 0.51 5.03
N GLU A 76 24.27 -0.04 5.01
CA GLU A 76 24.01 -1.44 4.71
C GLU A 76 22.70 -1.62 3.94
N VAL A 77 22.69 -2.57 3.01
CA VAL A 77 21.50 -3.01 2.28
C VAL A 77 21.53 -4.54 2.27
N PRO A 78 20.93 -5.20 3.28
CA PRO A 78 21.04 -6.66 3.44
C PRO A 78 20.18 -7.43 2.43
N VAL A 79 19.13 -6.82 1.88
CA VAL A 79 18.21 -7.46 0.93
C VAL A 79 18.75 -7.43 -0.49
N LYS A 80 18.37 -8.44 -1.30
CA LYS A 80 18.69 -8.53 -2.72
C LYS A 80 17.42 -8.36 -3.55
N PRO A 81 17.53 -7.92 -4.81
CA PRO A 81 16.40 -7.92 -5.73
C PRO A 81 15.78 -9.32 -5.86
N ASN A 82 14.46 -9.38 -5.92
CA ASN A 82 13.66 -10.62 -6.00
C ASN A 82 13.85 -11.59 -4.83
N GLN A 83 14.36 -11.11 -3.70
CA GLN A 83 14.42 -11.89 -2.46
C GLN A 83 13.13 -11.73 -1.69
N GLU A 84 12.52 -12.82 -1.26
CA GLU A 84 11.41 -12.80 -0.31
C GLU A 84 11.88 -12.25 1.04
N VAL A 85 11.08 -11.36 1.61
CA VAL A 85 11.28 -10.76 2.93
C VAL A 85 9.97 -10.79 3.70
N LYS A 86 10.07 -10.92 5.00
CA LYS A 86 8.92 -10.90 5.91
C LYS A 86 8.69 -9.50 6.47
N GLN A 87 7.48 -9.26 6.93
CA GLN A 87 7.15 -8.03 7.64
C GLN A 87 8.13 -7.82 8.81
N GLY A 88 8.72 -6.62 8.87
CA GLY A 88 9.70 -6.26 9.89
C GLY A 88 11.15 -6.62 9.55
N ASP A 89 11.43 -7.29 8.44
CA ASP A 89 12.81 -7.50 7.98
C ASP A 89 13.46 -6.18 7.57
N VAL A 90 14.74 -6.04 7.83
CA VAL A 90 15.50 -4.82 7.52
C VAL A 90 15.76 -4.73 6.02
N LEU A 91 15.26 -3.69 5.38
CA LEU A 91 15.51 -3.41 3.97
C LEU A 91 16.83 -2.69 3.75
N PHE A 92 17.10 -1.65 4.51
CA PHE A 92 18.39 -0.94 4.51
C PHE A 92 18.56 -0.13 5.79
N LYS A 93 19.83 0.25 6.06
CA LYS A 93 20.21 1.08 7.21
C LYS A 93 20.88 2.36 6.73
N ILE A 94 20.56 3.44 7.40
CA ILE A 94 21.16 4.77 7.24
C ILE A 94 22.11 4.98 8.42
N ASP A 95 23.20 5.72 8.23
CA ASP A 95 24.17 6.05 9.25
C ASP A 95 23.49 6.73 10.46
N PRO A 96 23.45 6.08 11.63
CA PRO A 96 22.75 6.58 12.80
C PRO A 96 23.52 7.64 13.59
N VAL A 97 24.83 7.79 13.37
CA VAL A 97 25.75 8.58 14.25
C VAL A 97 25.23 9.99 14.50
N ARG A 98 24.76 10.69 13.47
CA ARG A 98 24.23 12.06 13.62
C ARG A 98 22.94 12.10 14.45
N PHE A 99 22.10 11.10 14.33
CA PHE A 99 20.83 10.99 15.04
C PHE A 99 21.06 10.61 16.49
N GLU A 100 21.99 9.67 16.78
CA GLU A 100 22.42 9.34 18.13
C GLU A 100 23.00 10.56 18.86
N GLN A 101 23.86 11.32 18.18
CA GLN A 101 24.41 12.56 18.75
C GLN A 101 23.30 13.57 19.07
N LYS A 102 22.27 13.67 18.23
CA LYS A 102 21.13 14.55 18.49
C LYS A 102 20.33 14.09 19.71
N VAL A 103 20.04 12.79 19.83
CA VAL A 103 19.37 12.20 20.99
C VAL A 103 20.16 12.50 22.26
N ASN A 104 21.47 12.22 22.26
CA ASN A 104 22.33 12.46 23.40
C ASN A 104 22.39 13.94 23.79
N SER A 105 22.47 14.83 22.82
CA SER A 105 22.47 16.29 23.07
C SER A 105 21.18 16.78 23.72
N VAL A 106 20.01 16.32 23.22
CA VAL A 106 18.72 16.73 23.79
C VAL A 106 18.50 16.10 25.17
N ALA A 107 18.90 14.83 25.35
CA ALA A 107 18.84 14.14 26.65
C ALA A 107 19.67 14.86 27.70
N ALA A 108 20.88 15.32 27.35
CA ALA A 108 21.75 16.08 28.27
C ALA A 108 21.11 17.42 28.66
N ARG A 109 20.47 18.14 27.69
CA ARG A 109 19.74 19.38 27.97
C ARG A 109 18.52 19.16 28.88
N LEU A 110 17.78 18.07 28.64
CA LEU A 110 16.66 17.69 29.49
C LEU A 110 17.11 17.41 30.92
N THR A 111 18.22 16.69 31.09
CA THR A 111 18.79 16.44 32.41
C THR A 111 19.19 17.73 33.11
N ALA A 112 19.90 18.64 32.43
CA ALA A 112 20.28 19.93 32.98
C ALA A 112 19.04 20.79 33.35
N SER A 113 17.97 20.75 32.55
CA SER A 113 16.73 21.45 32.83
C SER A 113 16.00 20.89 34.06
N LYS A 114 16.03 19.56 34.26
CA LYS A 114 15.48 18.91 35.48
C LYS A 114 16.27 19.31 36.72
N GLU A 115 17.60 19.37 36.65
CA GLU A 115 18.43 19.83 37.75
C GLU A 115 18.20 21.30 38.09
N SER A 116 18.00 22.15 37.07
CA SER A 116 17.57 23.53 37.28
C SER A 116 16.22 23.61 38.03
N LEU A 117 15.23 22.79 37.66
CA LEU A 117 13.97 22.72 38.39
C LEU A 117 14.16 22.30 39.84
N ASN A 118 15.04 21.34 40.13
CA ASN A 118 15.38 20.93 41.49
C ASN A 118 15.96 22.10 42.31
N SER A 119 16.84 22.89 41.71
CA SER A 119 17.42 24.10 42.31
C SER A 119 16.35 25.16 42.62
N ILE A 120 15.44 25.43 41.66
CA ILE A 120 14.32 26.39 41.86
C ILE A 120 13.38 25.89 42.96
N ASN A 121 13.08 24.58 43.03
CA ASN A 121 12.26 24.01 44.10
C ASN A 121 12.93 24.13 45.48
N ALA A 122 14.26 24.05 45.56
CA ALA A 122 14.99 24.29 46.82
C ALA A 122 14.84 25.77 47.24
N ARG A 123 14.93 26.71 46.29
CA ARG A 123 14.67 28.14 46.53
C ARG A 123 13.23 28.40 46.99
N LEU A 124 12.25 27.73 46.37
CA LEU A 124 10.84 27.84 46.77
C LEU A 124 10.67 27.44 48.25
N ARG A 125 11.26 26.31 48.65
CA ARG A 125 11.19 25.84 50.06
C ARG A 125 11.72 26.90 51.02
N SER A 126 12.81 27.57 50.70
CA SER A 126 13.36 28.65 51.54
C SER A 126 12.41 29.86 51.60
N ALA A 127 11.90 30.30 50.43
CA ALA A 127 10.99 31.42 50.35
C ALA A 127 9.66 31.19 51.10
N VAL A 128 9.14 29.95 51.05
CA VAL A 128 7.93 29.57 51.83
C VAL A 128 8.20 29.62 53.34
N LEU A 129 9.37 29.18 53.82
CA LEU A 129 9.76 29.31 55.22
C LEU A 129 9.85 30.78 55.66
N ASP A 130 10.41 31.66 54.83
CA ASP A 130 10.51 33.08 55.16
C ASP A 130 9.14 33.73 55.19
N ARG A 131 8.24 33.42 54.26
CA ARG A 131 6.83 33.89 54.27
C ARG A 131 6.12 33.40 55.54
N ASP A 132 6.29 32.15 55.92
CA ASP A 132 5.62 31.56 57.11
C ASP A 132 6.13 32.22 58.40
N ARG A 133 7.42 32.55 58.46
CA ARG A 133 7.98 33.34 59.59
C ARG A 133 7.39 34.76 59.65
N ALA A 134 7.30 35.43 58.49
CA ALA A 134 6.69 36.77 58.41
C ALA A 134 5.21 36.75 58.85
N LYS A 135 4.47 35.73 58.38
CA LYS A 135 3.07 35.51 58.75
C LYS A 135 2.88 35.23 60.26
N GLU A 136 3.78 34.47 60.88
CA GLU A 136 3.73 34.19 62.30
C GLU A 136 4.07 35.45 63.13
N LEU A 137 5.05 36.27 62.73
CA LEU A 137 5.39 37.53 63.34
C LEU A 137 4.22 38.51 63.29
N MET A 138 3.54 38.53 62.15
CA MET A 138 2.33 39.34 61.92
C MET A 138 1.18 38.90 62.89
N ARG A 139 0.96 37.62 63.02
CA ARG A 139 -0.02 37.01 63.94
C ARG A 139 0.26 37.39 65.40
N ARG A 140 1.50 37.52 65.77
CA ARG A 140 1.96 37.95 67.12
C ARG A 140 1.91 39.44 67.34
N GLY A 141 1.54 40.24 66.33
CA GLY A 141 1.42 41.68 66.42
C GLY A 141 2.74 42.46 66.37
N ILE A 142 3.84 41.78 66.06
CA ILE A 142 5.22 42.38 66.00
C ILE A 142 5.75 42.49 64.57
N GLY A 143 5.05 41.88 63.55
CA GLY A 143 5.39 41.93 62.12
C GLY A 143 4.73 43.12 61.39
N LYS A 144 5.32 43.52 60.25
CA LYS A 144 4.77 44.53 59.35
C LYS A 144 4.07 43.88 58.16
N GLN A 145 2.91 44.40 57.78
CA GLN A 145 2.18 43.90 56.60
C GLN A 145 3.03 43.89 55.32
N ARG A 146 3.85 44.91 55.15
CA ARG A 146 4.76 45.02 54.00
C ARG A 146 5.70 43.85 53.91
N ASP A 147 6.22 43.32 55.02
CA ASP A 147 7.18 42.23 55.02
C ASP A 147 6.50 40.92 54.59
N LEU A 148 5.26 40.72 55.00
CA LEU A 148 4.44 39.58 54.54
C LEU A 148 4.15 39.71 53.02
N ASP A 149 3.76 40.89 52.56
CA ASP A 149 3.45 41.13 51.14
C ASP A 149 4.68 40.87 50.26
N VAL A 150 5.88 41.32 50.68
CA VAL A 150 7.12 41.11 49.95
C VAL A 150 7.52 39.62 49.90
N THR A 151 7.39 38.91 51.02
CA THR A 151 7.71 37.48 51.08
C THR A 151 6.72 36.65 50.28
N GLN A 152 5.43 37.00 50.29
CA GLN A 152 4.44 36.36 49.42
C GLN A 152 4.72 36.60 47.94
N ALA A 153 5.00 37.84 47.54
CA ALA A 153 5.35 38.14 46.14
C ALA A 153 6.59 37.35 45.66
N ASN A 154 7.56 37.11 46.54
CA ASN A 154 8.73 36.28 46.22
C ASN A 154 8.35 34.80 46.02
N VAL A 155 7.45 34.25 46.82
CA VAL A 155 6.91 32.89 46.63
C VAL A 155 6.18 32.78 45.31
N ASP A 156 5.36 33.76 44.97
CA ASP A 156 4.59 33.80 43.72
C ASP A 156 5.52 33.88 42.49
N ASP A 157 6.56 34.70 42.55
CA ASP A 157 7.57 34.83 41.50
C ASP A 157 8.32 33.51 41.27
N ILE A 158 8.81 32.86 42.35
CA ILE A 158 9.49 31.56 42.23
C ILE A 158 8.54 30.47 41.70
N THR A 159 7.25 30.51 42.07
CA THR A 159 6.24 29.60 41.56
C THR A 159 6.07 29.76 40.06
N ALA A 160 5.98 31.01 39.57
CA ALA A 160 5.93 31.29 38.14
C ALA A 160 7.19 30.80 37.39
N GLN A 161 8.39 30.95 38.02
CA GLN A 161 9.64 30.38 37.46
C GLN A 161 9.61 28.85 37.38
N ILE A 162 9.01 28.16 38.35
CA ILE A 162 8.81 26.69 38.32
C ILE A 162 7.93 26.30 37.14
N ASP A 163 6.82 27.00 36.93
CA ASP A 163 5.90 26.68 35.85
C ASP A 163 6.53 26.93 34.48
N GLN A 164 7.30 28.01 34.33
CA GLN A 164 8.13 28.26 33.15
C GLN A 164 9.15 27.14 32.92
N GLN A 165 9.83 26.68 33.98
CA GLN A 165 10.81 25.63 33.88
C GLN A 165 10.19 24.27 33.55
N LYS A 166 8.99 23.98 34.05
CA LYS A 166 8.22 22.77 33.67
C LYS A 166 7.86 22.79 32.18
N ALA A 167 7.37 23.92 31.66
CA ALA A 167 7.08 24.07 30.23
C ALA A 167 8.34 23.83 29.37
N THR A 168 9.51 24.30 29.83
CA THR A 168 10.79 24.04 29.14
C THR A 168 11.16 22.56 29.16
N ILE A 169 10.89 21.85 30.26
CA ILE A 169 11.13 20.41 30.37
C ILE A 169 10.20 19.64 29.42
N GLU A 170 8.94 20.03 29.34
CA GLU A 170 7.97 19.42 28.43
C GLU A 170 8.37 19.60 26.95
N ASP A 171 8.81 20.80 26.56
CA ASP A 171 9.37 21.07 25.24
C ASP A 171 10.59 20.19 24.93
N LEU A 172 11.54 20.07 25.87
CA LEU A 172 12.70 19.21 25.70
C LEU A 172 12.36 17.72 25.65
N GLN A 173 11.29 17.29 26.34
CA GLN A 173 10.78 15.92 26.23
C GLN A 173 10.19 15.64 24.84
N ALA A 174 9.43 16.58 24.28
CA ALA A 174 8.92 16.49 22.92
C ALA A 174 10.07 16.44 21.90
N GLN A 175 11.07 17.29 22.04
CA GLN A 175 12.27 17.28 21.18
C GLN A 175 13.07 15.97 21.31
N LEU A 176 13.12 15.37 22.50
CA LEU A 176 13.79 14.07 22.70
C LEU A 176 13.02 12.97 21.99
N SER A 177 11.71 12.95 22.10
CA SER A 177 10.84 11.98 21.42
C SER A 177 10.98 12.08 19.89
N GLU A 178 11.02 13.31 19.35
CA GLU A 178 11.27 13.55 17.93
C GLU A 178 12.65 13.04 17.49
N ALA A 179 13.69 13.32 18.29
CA ALA A 179 15.04 12.86 17.98
C ALA A 179 15.15 11.32 18.02
N GLN A 180 14.47 10.66 18.95
CA GLN A 180 14.40 9.21 19.03
C GLN A 180 13.66 8.62 17.84
N TYR A 181 12.50 9.18 17.47
CA TYR A 181 11.75 8.78 16.28
C TYR A 181 12.63 8.87 15.02
N ASN A 182 13.35 9.99 14.84
CA ASN A 182 14.25 10.15 13.70
C ASN A 182 15.42 9.15 13.70
N LEU A 183 15.90 8.75 14.88
CA LEU A 183 16.90 7.70 15.01
C LEU A 183 16.32 6.34 14.61
N ASP A 184 15.13 6.01 15.05
CA ASP A 184 14.45 4.75 14.70
C ASP A 184 14.22 4.66 13.19
N GLN A 185 13.93 5.80 12.52
CA GLN A 185 13.75 5.86 11.06
C GLN A 185 15.07 5.70 10.26
N THR A 186 16.22 5.56 10.93
CA THR A 186 17.48 5.21 10.25
C THR A 186 17.52 3.75 9.80
N VAL A 187 16.67 2.90 10.34
CA VAL A 187 16.49 1.52 9.93
C VAL A 187 15.13 1.40 9.25
N VAL A 188 15.14 1.04 7.98
CA VAL A 188 13.90 0.90 7.20
C VAL A 188 13.54 -0.57 7.09
N TYR A 189 12.31 -0.89 7.46
CA TYR A 189 11.78 -2.24 7.54
C TYR A 189 10.77 -2.52 6.43
N ALA A 190 10.57 -3.81 6.12
CA ALA A 190 9.53 -4.28 5.21
C ALA A 190 8.13 -4.04 5.83
N PRO A 191 7.20 -3.42 5.08
CA PRO A 191 5.87 -3.09 5.58
C PRO A 191 4.96 -4.32 5.73
N SER A 192 5.17 -5.35 4.92
CA SER A 192 4.44 -6.62 4.91
C SER A 192 5.34 -7.75 4.39
N ASP A 193 4.80 -8.95 4.29
CA ASP A 193 5.43 -10.03 3.56
C ASP A 193 5.43 -9.71 2.05
N GLY A 194 6.55 -9.98 1.38
CA GLY A 194 6.70 -9.64 -0.03
C GLY A 194 8.12 -9.75 -0.54
N TYR A 195 8.45 -9.00 -1.58
CA TYR A 195 9.80 -8.99 -2.14
C TYR A 195 10.15 -7.62 -2.73
N VAL A 196 11.45 -7.35 -2.82
CA VAL A 196 11.97 -6.11 -3.43
C VAL A 196 12.17 -6.33 -4.92
N LEU A 197 11.37 -5.66 -5.76
CA LEU A 197 11.45 -5.81 -7.22
C LEU A 197 12.62 -5.02 -7.80
N GLN A 198 12.72 -3.75 -7.44
CA GLN A 198 13.77 -2.85 -7.93
C GLN A 198 14.49 -2.20 -6.76
N MET A 199 15.81 -2.13 -6.86
CA MET A 199 16.66 -1.52 -5.86
C MET A 199 17.68 -0.59 -6.52
N ALA A 200 17.46 0.71 -6.35
CA ALA A 200 18.39 1.75 -6.83
C ALA A 200 19.48 2.08 -5.78
N LEU A 201 19.32 1.60 -4.55
CA LEU A 201 20.14 1.95 -3.42
C LEU A 201 21.35 1.00 -3.29
N ARG A 202 22.52 1.59 -2.96
CA ARG A 202 23.74 0.85 -2.65
C ARG A 202 24.42 1.43 -1.42
N PRO A 203 25.17 0.64 -0.63
CA PRO A 203 25.98 1.16 0.46
C PRO A 203 26.89 2.31 -0.04
N GLY A 204 26.97 3.38 0.76
CA GLY A 204 27.71 4.59 0.42
C GLY A 204 26.89 5.68 -0.27
N MET A 205 25.72 5.38 -0.85
CA MET A 205 24.82 6.38 -1.42
C MET A 205 24.10 7.19 -0.34
N VAL A 206 23.58 8.35 -0.73
CA VAL A 206 22.73 9.18 0.15
C VAL A 206 21.28 8.91 -0.16
N ALA A 207 20.56 8.39 0.81
CA ALA A 207 19.11 8.25 0.77
C ALA A 207 18.46 9.59 1.16
N THR A 208 17.42 9.98 0.44
CA THR A 208 16.71 11.26 0.66
C THR A 208 15.19 11.04 0.62
N PRO A 209 14.42 11.74 1.45
CA PRO A 209 12.97 11.59 1.53
C PRO A 209 12.26 12.28 0.35
N TYR A 210 12.52 11.84 -0.89
CA TYR A 210 11.83 12.34 -2.09
C TYR A 210 10.86 11.31 -2.63
N LEU A 211 9.59 11.65 -2.63
CA LEU A 211 8.49 10.80 -3.10
C LEU A 211 8.63 10.41 -4.58
N TYR A 212 9.18 11.30 -5.41
CA TYR A 212 9.38 11.10 -6.85
C TYR A 212 10.63 10.27 -7.22
N ARG A 213 11.45 9.91 -6.24
CA ARG A 213 12.63 9.05 -6.44
C ARG A 213 12.67 7.98 -5.35
N PRO A 214 11.80 7.00 -5.41
CA PRO A 214 11.84 5.89 -4.48
C PRO A 214 13.18 5.17 -4.58
N VAL A 215 13.71 4.75 -3.46
CA VAL A 215 14.99 4.04 -3.39
C VAL A 215 14.85 2.54 -3.68
N MET A 216 13.65 2.02 -3.46
CA MET A 216 13.25 0.65 -3.74
C MET A 216 11.77 0.59 -4.12
N THR A 217 11.39 -0.43 -4.88
CA THR A 217 9.99 -0.80 -5.12
C THR A 217 9.74 -2.12 -4.42
N PHE A 218 8.82 -2.09 -3.46
CA PHE A 218 8.40 -3.25 -2.70
C PHE A 218 7.08 -3.79 -3.27
N VAL A 219 6.97 -5.10 -3.41
CA VAL A 219 5.77 -5.80 -3.89
C VAL A 219 5.22 -6.62 -2.76
N HIS A 220 3.93 -6.44 -2.48
CA HIS A 220 3.20 -7.18 -1.46
C HIS A 220 2.80 -8.56 -2.00
N LYS A 221 3.00 -9.62 -1.21
CA LYS A 221 2.70 -10.99 -1.63
C LYS A 221 1.19 -11.28 -1.65
N ASP A 222 0.43 -10.64 -0.77
CA ASP A 222 -0.98 -10.98 -0.52
C ASP A 222 -1.97 -10.23 -1.42
N GLU A 223 -1.50 -9.32 -2.28
CA GLU A 223 -2.35 -8.44 -3.09
C GLU A 223 -2.13 -8.63 -4.60
N ASN A 224 -2.05 -9.87 -5.06
CA ASN A 224 -1.92 -10.18 -6.48
C ASN A 224 -3.31 -10.39 -7.09
N PHE A 225 -3.60 -9.62 -8.14
CA PHE A 225 -4.85 -9.72 -8.88
C PHE A 225 -4.54 -9.97 -10.36
N TYR A 226 -5.38 -10.81 -10.98
CA TYR A 226 -5.38 -10.98 -12.42
C TYR A 226 -6.42 -10.06 -13.03
N VAL A 227 -6.00 -9.21 -13.94
CA VAL A 227 -6.90 -8.29 -14.64
C VAL A 227 -7.16 -8.82 -16.03
N GLY A 228 -8.38 -9.29 -16.26
CA GLY A 228 -8.88 -9.69 -17.58
C GLY A 228 -9.57 -8.51 -18.28
N TRP A 229 -9.27 -8.32 -19.57
CA TRP A 229 -9.89 -7.26 -20.38
C TRP A 229 -11.07 -7.79 -21.17
N PHE A 230 -12.27 -7.61 -20.63
CA PHE A 230 -13.53 -8.07 -21.21
C PHE A 230 -14.15 -7.00 -22.11
N TRP A 231 -14.92 -7.46 -23.11
CA TRP A 231 -15.69 -6.55 -23.95
C TRP A 231 -16.80 -5.86 -23.15
N GLN A 232 -17.04 -4.58 -23.43
CA GLN A 232 -18.06 -3.78 -22.74
C GLN A 232 -19.47 -4.38 -22.84
N ASN A 233 -19.80 -5.07 -23.93
CA ASN A 233 -21.10 -5.76 -24.11
C ASN A 233 -21.29 -6.97 -23.16
N SER A 234 -20.22 -7.47 -22.55
CA SER A 234 -20.27 -8.58 -21.58
C SER A 234 -20.50 -8.12 -20.15
N MET A 235 -20.38 -6.81 -19.88
CA MET A 235 -20.45 -6.26 -18.52
C MET A 235 -21.74 -6.54 -17.76
N GLN A 236 -22.89 -6.58 -18.47
CA GLN A 236 -24.20 -6.86 -17.83
C GLN A 236 -24.33 -8.29 -17.30
N ARG A 237 -23.37 -9.16 -17.62
CA ARG A 237 -23.37 -10.58 -17.29
C ARG A 237 -22.17 -10.98 -16.42
N LEU A 238 -21.41 -10.01 -15.97
CA LEU A 238 -20.29 -10.18 -15.07
C LEU A 238 -20.65 -9.56 -13.73
N ALA A 239 -20.78 -10.38 -12.72
CA ALA A 239 -21.02 -9.96 -11.35
C ALA A 239 -19.82 -10.32 -10.45
N VAL A 240 -19.67 -9.55 -9.39
CA VAL A 240 -18.71 -9.88 -8.33
C VAL A 240 -19.14 -11.19 -7.68
N GLY A 241 -18.23 -12.14 -7.57
CA GLY A 241 -18.48 -13.47 -7.05
C GLY A 241 -18.68 -14.54 -8.12
N ASP A 242 -18.76 -14.19 -9.41
CA ASP A 242 -18.84 -15.17 -10.49
C ASP A 242 -17.56 -16.03 -10.55
N GLU A 243 -17.73 -17.32 -10.87
CA GLU A 243 -16.62 -18.22 -11.12
C GLU A 243 -15.89 -17.82 -12.41
N ALA A 244 -14.58 -17.89 -12.38
CA ALA A 244 -13.71 -17.57 -13.50
C ALA A 244 -12.70 -18.69 -13.74
N GLU A 245 -12.44 -18.98 -15.00
CA GLU A 245 -11.38 -19.89 -15.42
C GLU A 245 -10.22 -19.07 -16.02
N VAL A 246 -9.03 -19.26 -15.47
CA VAL A 246 -7.82 -18.58 -15.91
C VAL A 246 -6.86 -19.59 -16.52
N VAL A 247 -6.43 -19.30 -17.74
CA VAL A 247 -5.42 -20.11 -18.46
C VAL A 247 -4.18 -19.24 -18.68
N ILE A 248 -3.01 -19.79 -18.42
CA ILE A 248 -1.73 -19.09 -18.55
C ILE A 248 -0.92 -19.73 -19.69
N ASP A 249 -0.49 -18.92 -20.61
CA ASP A 249 0.26 -19.38 -21.79
C ASP A 249 1.55 -20.13 -21.43
N GLY A 250 2.18 -19.77 -20.31
CA GLY A 250 3.39 -20.44 -19.81
C GLY A 250 3.14 -21.84 -19.23
N ILE A 251 1.87 -22.24 -18.99
CA ILE A 251 1.48 -23.51 -18.37
C ILE A 251 0.39 -24.18 -19.23
N PRO A 252 0.75 -24.73 -20.40
CA PRO A 252 -0.22 -25.26 -21.32
C PRO A 252 -0.97 -26.47 -20.72
N GLY A 253 -2.30 -26.48 -20.95
CA GLY A 253 -3.15 -27.60 -20.55
C GLY A 253 -3.65 -27.56 -19.11
N LYS A 254 -3.35 -26.51 -18.33
CA LYS A 254 -3.92 -26.28 -17.00
C LYS A 254 -4.92 -25.14 -17.03
N ILE A 255 -6.03 -25.35 -16.33
CA ILE A 255 -7.07 -24.36 -16.08
C ILE A 255 -7.10 -24.12 -14.59
N PHE A 256 -6.93 -22.88 -14.16
CA PHE A 256 -6.99 -22.48 -12.76
C PHE A 256 -8.35 -21.88 -12.46
N GLN A 257 -8.94 -22.33 -11.36
CA GLN A 257 -10.21 -21.77 -10.89
C GLN A 257 -9.97 -20.46 -10.16
N GLY A 258 -10.78 -19.46 -10.46
CA GLY A 258 -10.74 -18.16 -9.84
C GLY A 258 -12.14 -17.61 -9.62
N GLN A 259 -12.20 -16.42 -9.03
CA GLN A 259 -13.44 -15.72 -8.77
C GLN A 259 -13.31 -14.25 -9.14
N VAL A 260 -14.37 -13.68 -9.70
CA VAL A 260 -14.44 -12.25 -10.00
C VAL A 260 -14.51 -11.47 -8.70
N THR A 261 -13.47 -10.68 -8.40
CA THR A 261 -13.38 -9.87 -7.19
C THR A 261 -13.97 -8.49 -7.39
N ALA A 262 -13.75 -7.89 -8.57
CA ALA A 262 -14.29 -6.58 -8.89
C ALA A 262 -14.45 -6.39 -10.39
N VAL A 263 -15.49 -5.67 -10.77
CA VAL A 263 -15.72 -5.22 -12.14
C VAL A 263 -15.56 -3.70 -12.15
N ILE A 264 -14.58 -3.18 -12.88
CA ILE A 264 -14.29 -1.74 -12.91
C ILE A 264 -15.08 -1.11 -14.08
N PRO A 265 -16.17 -0.36 -13.81
CA PRO A 265 -17.09 0.10 -14.84
C PRO A 265 -16.57 1.27 -15.67
N ALA A 266 -15.50 1.93 -15.24
CA ALA A 266 -14.98 3.11 -15.90
C ALA A 266 -13.45 3.10 -15.95
N ILE A 267 -12.90 3.40 -17.12
CA ILE A 267 -11.50 3.73 -17.32
C ILE A 267 -11.44 5.23 -17.52
N ALA A 268 -10.93 5.95 -16.54
CA ALA A 268 -10.69 7.38 -16.69
C ALA A 268 -9.40 7.58 -17.49
N ALA A 269 -9.53 7.87 -18.75
CA ALA A 269 -8.42 8.42 -19.53
C ALA A 269 -8.15 9.85 -19.04
N GLY A 270 -6.98 10.11 -18.45
CA GLY A 270 -6.55 11.45 -18.05
C GLY A 270 -6.66 11.81 -16.57
N ASN A 271 -6.86 10.86 -15.68
CA ASN A 271 -6.74 11.13 -14.25
C ASN A 271 -5.31 11.44 -13.85
N VAL A 272 -5.16 12.51 -13.06
CA VAL A 272 -3.92 12.84 -12.38
C VAL A 272 -3.52 11.65 -11.51
N GLN A 273 -2.47 10.95 -11.90
CA GLN A 273 -1.92 9.86 -11.13
C GLN A 273 -1.31 10.42 -9.85
N ALA A 274 -1.92 10.12 -8.73
CA ALA A 274 -1.37 10.48 -7.43
C ALA A 274 -0.11 9.67 -7.09
N ASN A 275 0.12 8.53 -7.75
CA ASN A 275 1.29 7.68 -7.55
C ASN A 275 1.63 6.83 -8.77
N ALA A 276 2.92 6.62 -9.00
CA ALA A 276 3.50 5.82 -10.08
C ALA A 276 3.20 4.30 -10.04
N GLY A 277 2.30 3.85 -9.18
CA GLY A 277 1.96 2.43 -9.00
C GLY A 277 0.54 2.06 -9.44
N LEU A 278 -0.29 3.02 -9.81
CA LEU A 278 -1.59 2.73 -10.40
C LEU A 278 -1.41 2.37 -11.87
N LEU A 279 -2.03 1.27 -12.27
CA LEU A 279 -2.15 0.72 -13.60
C LEU A 279 -1.79 1.74 -14.69
N ASP A 280 -0.66 1.58 -15.36
CA ASP A 280 -0.38 2.30 -16.60
C ASP A 280 -1.40 1.82 -17.65
N GLN A 281 -2.58 2.42 -17.58
CA GLN A 281 -3.72 2.09 -18.42
C GLN A 281 -3.56 2.58 -19.86
N ALA A 282 -2.67 3.53 -20.07
CA ALA A 282 -2.51 4.16 -21.38
C ALA A 282 -1.97 3.22 -22.46
N SER A 283 -1.18 2.21 -22.08
CA SER A 283 -0.59 1.26 -23.02
C SER A 283 -1.35 -0.06 -23.19
N ALA A 284 -2.38 -0.32 -22.36
CA ALA A 284 -3.11 -1.60 -22.35
C ALA A 284 -4.58 -1.50 -22.77
N VAL A 285 -5.13 -0.30 -22.91
CA VAL A 285 -6.55 -0.11 -23.18
C VAL A 285 -6.86 -0.26 -24.66
N GLN A 286 -7.36 -1.42 -25.04
CA GLN A 286 -8.06 -1.55 -26.32
C GLN A 286 -9.45 -0.89 -26.20
N PRO A 287 -9.86 -0.07 -27.19
CA PRO A 287 -11.19 0.56 -27.16
C PRO A 287 -12.31 -0.46 -26.98
N GLY A 288 -13.28 -0.17 -26.11
CA GLY A 288 -14.44 -1.03 -25.86
C GLY A 288 -14.19 -2.22 -24.94
N ARG A 289 -13.07 -2.28 -24.23
CA ARG A 289 -12.80 -3.28 -23.21
C ARG A 289 -12.73 -2.66 -21.83
N LEU A 290 -13.16 -3.42 -20.83
CA LEU A 290 -13.17 -3.02 -19.43
C LEU A 290 -12.42 -4.03 -18.57
N PRO A 291 -11.68 -3.58 -17.56
CA PRO A 291 -10.91 -4.46 -16.68
C PRO A 291 -11.81 -5.12 -15.64
N VAL A 292 -11.62 -6.41 -15.46
CA VAL A 292 -12.25 -7.22 -14.43
C VAL A 292 -11.14 -7.85 -13.59
N LEU A 293 -11.21 -7.66 -12.29
CA LEU A 293 -10.27 -8.25 -11.35
C LEU A 293 -10.72 -9.65 -10.99
N ILE A 294 -9.82 -10.60 -11.13
CA ILE A 294 -10.02 -12.00 -10.84
C ILE A 294 -8.97 -12.46 -9.83
N SER A 295 -9.41 -13.05 -8.74
CA SER A 295 -8.53 -13.74 -7.79
C SER A 295 -8.50 -15.23 -8.13
N ILE A 296 -7.32 -15.83 -8.20
CA ILE A 296 -7.19 -17.29 -8.38
C ILE A 296 -7.33 -17.94 -7.00
N THR A 297 -8.31 -18.81 -6.88
CA THR A 297 -8.61 -19.57 -5.64
C THR A 297 -8.04 -20.98 -5.63
N ASP A 298 -7.48 -21.42 -6.75
CA ASP A 298 -6.95 -22.77 -6.93
C ASP A 298 -5.68 -22.99 -6.06
N PRO A 299 -5.65 -23.97 -5.14
CA PRO A 299 -4.49 -24.25 -4.30
C PRO A 299 -3.25 -24.69 -5.08
N GLU A 300 -3.41 -25.24 -6.29
CA GLU A 300 -2.27 -25.58 -7.14
C GLU A 300 -1.54 -24.36 -7.68
N TRP A 301 -2.20 -23.19 -7.71
CA TRP A 301 -1.62 -21.95 -8.18
C TRP A 301 -0.37 -21.55 -7.40
N ALA A 302 -0.35 -21.78 -6.09
CA ALA A 302 0.81 -21.48 -5.23
C ALA A 302 2.13 -22.10 -5.69
N LYS A 303 2.08 -23.18 -6.50
CA LYS A 303 3.29 -23.83 -7.06
C LYS A 303 3.91 -23.07 -8.23
N TYR A 304 3.17 -22.15 -8.83
CA TYR A 304 3.55 -21.42 -10.03
C TYR A 304 3.74 -19.92 -9.78
N GLN A 305 3.47 -19.45 -8.56
CA GLN A 305 3.86 -18.12 -8.11
C GLN A 305 5.39 -18.12 -7.91
N VAL A 306 6.09 -17.48 -8.81
CA VAL A 306 7.55 -17.29 -8.73
C VAL A 306 7.83 -15.90 -8.23
#